data_04b4a4d7a12e49e7f0be0abf5295805c
#
_entry.id   04b4a4d7a12e49e7f0be0abf5295805c
#
_cell.length_a   1.000
_cell.length_b   1.000
_cell.length_c   1.000
_cell.angle_alpha   90.00
_cell.angle_beta   90.00
_cell.angle_gamma   90.00
#
_symmetry.space_group_name_H-M   'P 1'
#
loop_
_entity.id
_entity.type
_entity.pdbx_description
1 polymer ?
#
loop_
_entity_poly.entity_id
_entity_poly.type
_entity_poly.pdbx_seq_one_letter_code
_entity_poly.pdbx_strand_id
1 'polypeptide(L)'
;MLWFIKNQLAKVLIGRAEAQSFMPAQGSEIAKSVDSLYSFLLIVSLIACVIVIGGMIYFALKYKRKSDNDKTAYISHDTRLEILWSVVPLIIFLFVFAWGWIIYHDMRKMPKDALEIQVNGQQWSWTAEYKNGVKSGEIVIPVNRDVKLILTSTD
;
A
#
# COMPACT_ATOMS: atom_id res chain seq x y z
N MET A 1 -36.86 -27.83 8.15
CA MET A 1 -36.76 -26.52 8.82
C MET A 1 -35.33 -26.27 9.35
N LEU A 2 -34.75 -27.14 10.15
CA LEU A 2 -33.38 -27.01 10.71
C LEU A 2 -32.27 -26.94 9.64
N TRP A 3 -32.39 -27.63 8.51
CA TRP A 3 -31.44 -27.61 7.40
C TRP A 3 -31.39 -26.24 6.71
N PHE A 4 -32.55 -25.59 6.55
CA PHE A 4 -32.66 -24.25 5.95
C PHE A 4 -32.02 -23.18 6.85
N ILE A 5 -32.22 -23.27 8.16
CA ILE A 5 -31.62 -22.35 9.16
C ILE A 5 -30.10 -22.51 9.21
N LYS A 6 -29.59 -23.74 9.18
CA LYS A 6 -28.15 -24.01 9.11
C LYS A 6 -27.51 -23.42 7.84
N ASN A 7 -28.19 -23.52 6.70
CA ASN A 7 -27.66 -23.01 5.42
C ASN A 7 -27.70 -21.46 5.34
N GLN A 8 -28.69 -20.83 5.97
CA GLN A 8 -28.75 -19.37 6.08
C GLN A 8 -27.69 -18.84 7.07
N LEU A 9 -27.52 -19.50 8.21
CA LEU A 9 -26.49 -19.17 9.18
C LEU A 9 -25.08 -19.35 8.59
N ALA A 10 -24.85 -20.42 7.81
CA ALA A 10 -23.60 -20.63 7.10
C ALA A 10 -23.32 -19.52 6.07
N LYS A 11 -24.34 -19.09 5.29
CA LYS A 11 -24.20 -17.97 4.34
C LYS A 11 -23.95 -16.63 5.04
N VAL A 12 -24.59 -16.39 6.17
CA VAL A 12 -24.36 -15.17 6.97
C VAL A 12 -23.00 -15.19 7.64
N LEU A 13 -22.54 -16.35 8.11
CA LEU A 13 -21.20 -16.50 8.70
C LEU A 13 -20.10 -16.47 7.63
N ILE A 14 -20.33 -17.09 6.45
CA ILE A 14 -19.39 -17.05 5.33
C ILE A 14 -19.36 -15.66 4.69
N GLY A 15 -20.52 -15.01 4.54
CA GLY A 15 -20.59 -13.61 4.05
C GLY A 15 -19.99 -12.57 5.03
N ARG A 16 -19.90 -12.91 6.34
CA ARG A 16 -19.14 -12.11 7.32
C ARG A 16 -17.68 -12.50 7.44
N ALA A 17 -17.33 -13.66 6.93
CA ALA A 17 -15.94 -14.18 6.89
C ALA A 17 -15.24 -13.92 5.53
N GLU A 18 -15.87 -13.21 4.61
CA GLU A 18 -15.09 -12.40 3.68
C GLU A 18 -14.43 -11.32 4.54
N ALA A 19 -13.33 -11.71 5.17
CA ALA A 19 -12.42 -10.80 5.82
C ALA A 19 -12.24 -9.65 4.81
N GLN A 20 -12.73 -8.46 5.16
CA GLN A 20 -12.46 -7.28 4.36
C GLN A 20 -10.97 -7.32 4.13
N SER A 21 -10.57 -7.59 2.90
CA SER A 21 -9.17 -7.53 2.50
C SER A 21 -8.67 -6.20 3.07
N PHE A 22 -7.56 -6.22 3.82
CA PHE A 22 -6.98 -5.01 4.39
C PHE A 22 -6.78 -3.92 3.31
N MET A 23 -6.64 -4.38 2.06
CA MET A 23 -6.60 -3.53 0.88
C MET A 23 -7.93 -3.61 0.12
N PRO A 24 -8.45 -2.50 -0.42
CA PRO A 24 -9.61 -2.50 -1.28
C PRO A 24 -9.36 -3.33 -2.55
N ALA A 25 -10.43 -3.73 -3.22
CA ALA A 25 -10.33 -4.46 -4.48
C ALA A 25 -9.51 -3.65 -5.51
N GLN A 26 -8.59 -4.31 -6.19
CA GLN A 26 -7.72 -3.68 -7.18
C GLN A 26 -8.54 -3.20 -8.39
N GLY A 27 -8.61 -1.88 -8.59
CA GLY A 27 -9.33 -1.26 -9.71
C GLY A 27 -8.47 -0.91 -10.92
N SER A 28 -7.13 -1.16 -10.85
CA SER A 28 -6.20 -0.85 -11.94
C SER A 28 -5.00 -1.79 -11.92
N GLU A 29 -4.28 -1.91 -13.03
CA GLU A 29 -3.03 -2.69 -13.10
C GLU A 29 -1.95 -2.13 -12.17
N ILE A 30 -1.89 -0.81 -12.03
CA ILE A 30 -0.93 -0.14 -11.15
C ILE A 30 -1.20 -0.47 -9.69
N ALA A 31 -2.47 -0.70 -9.30
CA ALA A 31 -2.84 -1.08 -7.94
C ALA A 31 -2.08 -2.33 -7.48
N LYS A 32 -1.85 -3.31 -8.36
CA LYS A 32 -1.06 -4.52 -8.04
C LYS A 32 0.37 -4.19 -7.62
N SER A 33 1.01 -3.26 -8.33
CA SER A 33 2.38 -2.86 -8.05
C SER A 33 2.47 -2.08 -6.74
N VAL A 34 1.51 -1.21 -6.46
CA VAL A 34 1.40 -0.47 -5.20
C VAL A 34 1.16 -1.42 -4.03
N ASP A 35 0.22 -2.36 -4.17
CA ASP A 35 -0.11 -3.35 -3.15
C ASP A 35 1.09 -4.26 -2.85
N SER A 36 1.87 -4.62 -3.87
CA SER A 36 3.09 -5.43 -3.71
C SER A 36 4.16 -4.69 -2.91
N LEU A 37 4.42 -3.42 -3.22
CA LEU A 37 5.33 -2.58 -2.46
C LEU A 37 4.85 -2.41 -1.01
N TYR A 38 3.57 -2.16 -0.82
CA TYR A 38 2.99 -1.98 0.51
C TYR A 38 3.06 -3.26 1.35
N SER A 39 2.77 -4.42 0.74
CA SER A 39 2.89 -5.73 1.41
C SER A 39 4.33 -6.02 1.82
N PHE A 40 5.30 -5.67 0.97
CA PHE A 40 6.72 -5.77 1.30
C PHE A 40 7.07 -4.90 2.52
N LEU A 41 6.61 -3.65 2.54
CA LEU A 41 6.83 -2.74 3.68
C LEU A 41 6.23 -3.26 4.97
N LEU A 42 5.02 -3.83 4.92
CA LEU A 42 4.38 -4.45 6.09
C LEU A 42 5.19 -5.64 6.62
N ILE A 43 5.66 -6.51 5.73
CA ILE A 43 6.47 -7.68 6.12
C ILE A 43 7.79 -7.23 6.76
N VAL A 44 8.49 -6.29 6.14
CA VAL A 44 9.75 -5.75 6.69
C VAL A 44 9.52 -5.09 8.05
N SER A 45 8.45 -4.31 8.19
CA SER A 45 8.08 -3.68 9.46
C SER A 45 7.76 -4.70 10.54
N LEU A 46 7.02 -5.76 10.19
CA LEU A 46 6.69 -6.84 11.11
C LEU A 46 7.96 -7.56 11.58
N ILE A 47 8.86 -7.89 10.67
CA ILE A 47 10.15 -8.52 11.00
C ILE A 47 10.95 -7.62 11.95
N ALA A 48 11.06 -6.32 11.64
CA ALA A 48 11.75 -5.37 12.49
C ALA A 48 11.14 -5.29 13.90
N CYS A 49 9.80 -5.23 13.99
CA CYS A 49 9.09 -5.25 15.28
C CYS A 49 9.37 -6.54 16.07
N VAL A 50 9.32 -7.70 15.42
CA VAL A 50 9.61 -8.99 16.08
C VAL A 50 11.04 -9.04 16.59
N ILE A 51 12.01 -8.56 15.81
CA ILE A 51 13.42 -8.54 16.23
C ILE A 51 13.62 -7.61 17.43
N VAL A 52 13.06 -6.39 17.37
CA VAL A 52 13.24 -5.39 18.44
C VAL A 52 12.52 -5.83 19.71
N ILE A 53 11.23 -6.15 19.63
CA ILE A 53 10.43 -6.52 20.80
C ILE A 53 10.93 -7.84 21.37
N GLY A 54 11.18 -8.84 20.51
CA GLY A 54 11.72 -10.14 20.93
C GLY A 54 13.10 -10.00 21.56
N GLY A 55 13.96 -9.17 20.99
CA GLY A 55 15.27 -8.85 21.56
C GLY A 55 15.17 -8.17 22.93
N MET A 56 14.28 -7.20 23.08
CA MET A 56 14.03 -6.54 24.38
C MET A 56 13.57 -7.54 25.44
N ILE A 57 12.59 -8.38 25.12
CA ILE A 57 12.09 -9.40 26.05
C ILE A 57 13.20 -10.39 26.40
N TYR A 58 13.92 -10.88 25.40
CA TYR A 58 15.03 -11.82 25.60
C TYR A 58 16.11 -11.24 26.54
N PHE A 59 16.54 -10.01 26.29
CA PHE A 59 17.57 -9.37 27.13
C PHE A 59 17.05 -9.06 28.54
N ALA A 60 15.81 -8.60 28.67
CA ALA A 60 15.20 -8.36 29.96
C ALA A 60 15.14 -9.63 30.83
N LEU A 61 14.81 -10.77 30.23
CA LEU A 61 14.75 -12.06 30.94
C LEU A 61 16.15 -12.61 31.23
N LYS A 62 17.05 -12.55 30.24
CA LYS A 62 18.39 -13.14 30.36
C LYS A 62 19.29 -12.36 31.33
N TYR A 63 19.23 -11.03 31.29
CA TYR A 63 20.10 -10.17 32.10
C TYR A 63 19.38 -9.57 33.30
N LYS A 64 18.25 -10.17 33.72
CA LYS A 64 17.59 -9.80 34.98
C LYS A 64 18.54 -10.01 36.13
N ARG A 65 18.74 -8.99 36.98
CA ARG A 65 19.55 -9.05 38.21
C ARG A 65 19.04 -10.16 39.14
N LYS A 66 19.91 -11.07 39.52
CA LYS A 66 19.59 -12.22 40.38
C LYS A 66 20.13 -12.05 41.80
N SER A 67 21.17 -11.25 41.99
CA SER A 67 21.82 -11.01 43.27
C SER A 67 22.30 -9.57 43.38
N ASP A 68 22.48 -9.10 44.63
CA ASP A 68 23.04 -7.77 44.89
C ASP A 68 24.51 -7.63 44.48
N ASN A 69 25.23 -8.75 44.36
CA ASN A 69 26.62 -8.82 43.91
C ASN A 69 26.78 -8.93 42.39
N ASP A 70 25.68 -9.03 41.61
CA ASP A 70 25.77 -9.14 40.17
C ASP A 70 26.30 -7.81 39.56
N LYS A 71 27.47 -7.90 38.95
CA LYS A 71 28.09 -6.81 38.21
C LYS A 71 27.91 -7.05 36.73
N THR A 72 27.41 -6.02 36.02
CA THR A 72 27.31 -6.08 34.57
C THR A 72 28.65 -5.77 33.92
N ALA A 73 28.98 -6.44 32.82
CA ALA A 73 30.14 -6.08 32.01
C ALA A 73 29.98 -4.67 31.46
N TYR A 74 31.02 -3.88 31.53
CA TYR A 74 31.04 -2.54 30.92
C TYR A 74 31.28 -2.69 29.41
N ILE A 75 30.22 -2.62 28.62
CA ILE A 75 30.30 -2.61 27.15
C ILE A 75 29.85 -1.22 26.70
N SER A 76 30.79 -0.38 26.28
CA SER A 76 30.49 0.99 25.88
C SER A 76 30.25 1.18 24.38
N HIS A 77 30.84 0.30 23.55
CA HIS A 77 30.86 0.54 22.09
C HIS A 77 31.14 -0.77 21.34
N ASP A 78 30.38 -0.99 20.25
CA ASP A 78 30.64 -2.08 19.29
C ASP A 78 30.40 -1.56 17.85
N THR A 79 31.49 -1.20 17.19
CA THR A 79 31.47 -0.66 15.82
C THR A 79 30.82 -1.61 14.81
N ARG A 80 30.91 -2.92 15.02
CA ARG A 80 30.29 -3.90 14.10
C ARG A 80 28.76 -3.84 14.17
N LEU A 81 28.22 -3.74 15.37
CA LEU A 81 26.80 -3.58 15.58
C LEU A 81 26.31 -2.23 15.04
N GLU A 82 27.07 -1.17 15.22
CA GLU A 82 26.72 0.16 14.69
C GLU A 82 26.63 0.17 13.16
N ILE A 83 27.62 -0.40 12.49
CA ILE A 83 27.59 -0.55 11.04
C ILE A 83 26.38 -1.40 10.61
N LEU A 84 26.12 -2.51 11.30
CA LEU A 84 25.04 -3.42 10.94
C LEU A 84 23.68 -2.72 10.98
N TRP A 85 23.33 -2.08 12.11
CA TRP A 85 22.02 -1.44 12.24
C TRP A 85 21.86 -0.14 11.44
N SER A 86 22.97 0.45 10.95
CA SER A 86 22.92 1.61 10.07
C SER A 86 22.86 1.20 8.60
N VAL A 87 23.70 0.26 8.18
CA VAL A 87 23.83 -0.12 6.76
C VAL A 87 22.67 -1.00 6.29
N VAL A 88 22.21 -1.94 7.12
CA VAL A 88 21.10 -2.82 6.71
C VAL A 88 19.81 -2.05 6.44
N PRO A 89 19.32 -1.18 7.34
CA PRO A 89 18.17 -0.34 7.04
C PRO A 89 18.39 0.60 5.85
N LEU A 90 19.58 1.17 5.71
CA LEU A 90 19.92 2.04 4.59
C LEU A 90 19.73 1.31 3.24
N ILE A 91 20.24 0.08 3.12
CA ILE A 91 20.09 -0.72 1.90
C ILE A 91 18.60 -1.00 1.62
N ILE A 92 17.81 -1.34 2.65
CA ILE A 92 16.38 -1.58 2.52
C ILE A 92 15.67 -0.31 2.04
N PHE A 93 15.98 0.85 2.59
CA PHE A 93 15.38 2.13 2.17
C PHE A 93 15.77 2.50 0.74
N LEU A 94 17.00 2.28 0.33
CA LEU A 94 17.42 2.51 -1.07
C LEU A 94 16.67 1.59 -2.04
N PHE A 95 16.47 0.34 -1.67
CA PHE A 95 15.68 -0.60 -2.47
C PHE A 95 14.22 -0.16 -2.59
N VAL A 96 13.58 0.20 -1.47
CA VAL A 96 12.21 0.70 -1.43
C VAL A 96 12.08 1.99 -2.24
N PHE A 97 13.04 2.89 -2.13
CA PHE A 97 13.07 4.11 -2.92
C PHE A 97 13.11 3.82 -4.42
N ALA A 98 14.04 2.96 -4.85
CA ALA A 98 14.16 2.60 -6.27
C ALA A 98 12.88 1.94 -6.80
N TRP A 99 12.28 1.03 -6.04
CA TRP A 99 11.04 0.37 -6.42
C TRP A 99 9.86 1.36 -6.48
N GLY A 100 9.70 2.19 -5.46
CA GLY A 100 8.68 3.25 -5.44
C GLY A 100 8.85 4.27 -6.58
N TRP A 101 10.10 4.61 -6.93
CA TRP A 101 10.43 5.46 -8.07
C TRP A 101 9.92 4.88 -9.39
N ILE A 102 10.14 3.58 -9.63
CA ILE A 102 9.65 2.91 -10.83
C ILE A 102 8.12 2.96 -10.90
N ILE A 103 7.43 2.60 -9.80
CA ILE A 103 5.97 2.64 -9.73
C ILE A 103 5.46 4.06 -9.98
N TYR A 104 6.07 5.06 -9.36
CA TYR A 104 5.70 6.45 -9.54
C TYR A 104 5.80 6.92 -11.01
N HIS A 105 6.90 6.54 -11.68
CA HIS A 105 7.06 6.86 -13.10
C HIS A 105 6.02 6.17 -13.97
N ASP A 106 5.71 4.91 -13.69
CA ASP A 106 4.69 4.16 -14.42
C ASP A 106 3.29 4.76 -14.23
N MET A 107 2.97 5.25 -13.02
CA MET A 107 1.72 5.98 -12.76
C MET A 107 1.59 7.27 -13.57
N ARG A 108 2.72 7.92 -13.89
CA ARG A 108 2.73 9.19 -14.63
C ARG A 108 2.88 9.03 -16.14
N LYS A 109 3.16 7.82 -16.63
CA LYS A 109 3.19 7.55 -18.06
C LYS A 109 1.80 7.71 -18.65
N MET A 110 1.66 8.62 -19.59
CA MET A 110 0.46 8.76 -20.40
C MET A 110 0.65 7.97 -21.71
N PRO A 111 -0.26 7.04 -22.04
CA PRO A 111 -0.23 6.36 -23.33
C PRO A 111 -0.35 7.37 -24.47
N LYS A 112 0.47 7.21 -25.52
CA LYS A 112 0.50 8.15 -26.65
C LYS A 112 -0.79 8.11 -27.48
N ASP A 113 -1.48 6.96 -27.49
CA ASP A 113 -2.68 6.71 -28.28
C ASP A 113 -3.97 6.80 -27.44
N ALA A 114 -3.92 7.41 -26.26
CA ALA A 114 -5.09 7.57 -25.41
C ALA A 114 -6.14 8.47 -26.07
N LEU A 115 -7.41 8.09 -25.92
CA LEU A 115 -8.54 8.93 -26.33
C LEU A 115 -8.60 10.15 -25.43
N GLU A 116 -8.36 11.33 -25.98
CA GLU A 116 -8.46 12.59 -25.24
C GLU A 116 -9.91 13.06 -25.19
N ILE A 117 -10.39 13.36 -23.98
CA ILE A 117 -11.70 13.94 -23.71
C ILE A 117 -11.47 15.17 -22.84
N GLN A 118 -11.95 16.32 -23.31
CA GLN A 118 -11.93 17.54 -22.52
C GLN A 118 -13.12 17.53 -21.57
N VAL A 119 -12.88 17.70 -20.28
CA VAL A 119 -13.94 17.76 -19.28
C VAL A 119 -13.89 19.13 -18.62
N ASN A 120 -14.93 19.90 -18.83
CA ASN A 120 -15.09 21.21 -18.23
C ASN A 120 -16.01 21.13 -17.02
N GLY A 121 -15.49 21.51 -15.85
CA GLY A 121 -16.24 21.68 -14.62
C GLY A 121 -16.67 23.13 -14.45
N GLN A 122 -17.90 23.35 -14.10
CA GLN A 122 -18.40 24.64 -13.66
C GLN A 122 -19.40 24.43 -12.53
N GLN A 123 -19.69 25.46 -11.76
CA GLN A 123 -20.62 25.32 -10.63
C GLN A 123 -21.89 24.62 -11.08
N TRP A 124 -22.05 23.43 -10.48
CA TRP A 124 -23.15 22.49 -10.54
C TRP A 124 -23.30 21.69 -11.85
N SER A 125 -22.33 21.75 -12.78
CA SER A 125 -22.37 20.90 -13.97
C SER A 125 -21.00 20.49 -14.49
N TRP A 126 -20.94 19.32 -15.14
CA TRP A 126 -19.78 18.80 -15.83
C TRP A 126 -20.14 18.55 -17.28
N THR A 127 -19.27 18.96 -18.19
CA THR A 127 -19.47 18.74 -19.62
C THR A 127 -18.24 18.08 -20.20
N ALA A 128 -18.44 16.92 -20.84
CA ALA A 128 -17.41 16.24 -21.61
C ALA A 128 -17.49 16.65 -23.08
N GLU A 129 -16.37 17.08 -23.66
CA GLU A 129 -16.25 17.39 -25.07
C GLU A 129 -15.28 16.44 -25.75
N TYR A 130 -15.75 15.76 -26.80
CA TYR A 130 -15.00 14.78 -27.57
C TYR A 130 -14.34 15.41 -28.80
N LYS A 131 -13.30 14.76 -29.37
CA LYS A 131 -12.61 15.26 -30.58
C LYS A 131 -13.50 15.54 -31.78
N ASN A 132 -14.66 14.89 -31.86
CA ASN A 132 -15.67 15.11 -32.91
C ASN A 132 -16.60 16.30 -32.60
N GLY A 133 -16.37 17.08 -31.55
CA GLY A 133 -17.17 18.21 -31.16
C GLY A 133 -18.47 17.88 -30.41
N VAL A 134 -18.75 16.60 -30.15
CA VAL A 134 -19.93 16.20 -29.38
C VAL A 134 -19.72 16.56 -27.92
N LYS A 135 -20.72 17.24 -27.33
CA LYS A 135 -20.75 17.59 -25.90
C LYS A 135 -21.80 16.75 -25.19
N SER A 136 -21.45 16.23 -24.00
CA SER A 136 -22.33 15.42 -23.18
C SER A 136 -22.14 15.75 -21.70
N GLY A 137 -23.20 15.63 -20.92
CA GLY A 137 -23.13 15.68 -19.46
C GLY A 137 -22.67 14.36 -18.84
N GLU A 138 -22.53 13.30 -19.63
CA GLU A 138 -22.04 11.99 -19.21
C GLU A 138 -20.79 11.63 -20.00
N ILE A 139 -19.83 10.99 -19.33
CA ILE A 139 -18.60 10.50 -19.97
C ILE A 139 -18.84 9.09 -20.48
N VAL A 140 -18.93 8.94 -21.81
CA VAL A 140 -19.05 7.64 -22.49
C VAL A 140 -17.69 7.25 -23.05
N ILE A 141 -17.14 6.15 -22.59
CA ILE A 141 -15.82 5.67 -22.99
C ILE A 141 -15.89 4.26 -23.55
N PRO A 142 -15.08 3.91 -24.55
CA PRO A 142 -14.98 2.56 -25.06
C PRO A 142 -14.28 1.64 -24.03
N VAL A 143 -14.69 0.39 -23.99
CA VAL A 143 -14.04 -0.65 -23.18
C VAL A 143 -12.67 -1.00 -23.78
N ASN A 144 -11.70 -1.32 -22.95
CA ASN A 144 -10.34 -1.72 -23.32
C ASN A 144 -9.57 -0.68 -24.15
N ARG A 145 -9.79 0.59 -23.90
CA ARG A 145 -9.04 1.68 -24.51
C ARG A 145 -8.58 2.68 -23.45
N ASP A 146 -7.34 3.11 -23.56
CA ASP A 146 -6.81 4.16 -22.69
C ASP A 146 -7.50 5.48 -22.97
N VAL A 147 -7.90 6.18 -21.91
CA VAL A 147 -8.58 7.47 -21.98
C VAL A 147 -7.80 8.49 -21.14
N LYS A 148 -7.57 9.66 -21.75
CA LYS A 148 -6.96 10.80 -21.09
C LYS A 148 -8.01 11.90 -20.90
N LEU A 149 -8.34 12.17 -19.65
CA LEU A 149 -9.23 13.28 -19.30
C LEU A 149 -8.40 14.54 -19.09
N ILE A 150 -8.75 15.60 -19.82
CA ILE A 150 -8.18 16.93 -19.66
C ILE A 150 -9.21 17.76 -18.90
N LEU A 151 -8.93 17.95 -17.61
CA LEU A 151 -9.83 18.65 -16.70
C LEU A 151 -9.56 20.14 -16.74
N THR A 152 -10.61 20.95 -16.97
CA THR A 152 -10.59 22.42 -16.93
C THR A 152 -11.75 22.92 -16.07
N SER A 153 -11.62 24.12 -15.53
CA SER A 153 -12.70 24.81 -14.83
C SER A 153 -12.87 26.20 -15.45
N THR A 154 -14.10 26.68 -15.47
CA THR A 154 -14.47 28.04 -15.98
C THR A 154 -14.87 28.99 -14.87
N ASP A 155 -14.96 28.55 -13.62
CA ASP A 155 -15.32 29.32 -12.42
C ASP A 155 -14.33 29.15 -11.26
#